data_a655b88879fecdd815f9dc92ba190275
#
_entry.id   a655b88879fecdd815f9dc92ba190275
#
_cell.length_a   1.000
_cell.length_b   1.000
_cell.length_c   1.000
_cell.angle_alpha   90.00
_cell.angle_beta   90.00
_cell.angle_gamma   90.00
#
_symmetry.space_group_name_H-M   'P 1'
#
loop_
_entity.id
_entity.type
_entity.pdbx_description
1 polymer ?
#
loop_
_entity_poly.entity_id
_entity_poly.type
_entity_poly.pdbx_seq_one_letter_code
_entity_poly.pdbx_strand_id
1 'polypeptide(L)'
;VDTRPGDTKWSYKITKIGTQYWMAENLKARSYLDGTAIPRLGDSEWMSTESGAYRYPYSNEEIFLTNGAFYNGYTMYEKKGLAPEGWIVPSDVEWEKLVTYVGPTNTSGKKFRSSANGAWNTGDHTNVTGFSAIGAGYYGGTATGDADDGKRTYWWSTTKGTDPMVDRGK
;
A
#
# COMPACT_ATOMS: atom_id res chain seq x y z
N VAL A 1 -5.83 -5.67 15.40
CA VAL A 1 -5.93 -4.21 15.67
C VAL A 1 -4.52 -3.66 15.76
N ASP A 2 -4.26 -2.57 15.07
CA ASP A 2 -3.03 -1.79 15.18
C ASP A 2 -3.15 -0.85 16.37
N THR A 3 -2.27 -0.98 17.34
CA THR A 3 -2.32 -0.24 18.61
C THR A 3 -1.10 0.65 18.81
N ARG A 4 -0.39 1.00 17.71
CA ARG A 4 0.79 1.86 17.79
C ARG A 4 0.50 3.18 18.51
N PRO A 5 1.46 3.72 19.28
CA PRO A 5 1.28 5.00 19.95
C PRO A 5 1.10 6.15 18.94
N GLY A 6 0.40 7.20 19.34
CA GLY A 6 0.28 8.43 18.56
C GLY A 6 -0.61 8.34 17.31
N ASP A 7 -1.30 7.23 17.10
CA ASP A 7 -2.18 7.06 15.95
C ASP A 7 -3.58 6.56 16.37
N THR A 8 -4.50 6.59 15.43
CA THR A 8 -5.81 5.94 15.56
C THR A 8 -5.63 4.42 15.67
N LYS A 9 -6.42 3.78 16.52
CA LYS A 9 -6.45 2.32 16.59
C LYS A 9 -7.15 1.76 15.36
N TRP A 10 -6.38 1.38 14.35
CA TRP A 10 -6.91 0.81 13.13
C TRP A 10 -7.16 -0.69 13.27
N SER A 11 -8.30 -1.15 12.75
CA SER A 11 -8.57 -2.57 12.57
C SER A 11 -8.50 -2.89 11.09
N TYR A 12 -7.76 -3.94 10.73
CA TYR A 12 -7.62 -4.39 9.36
C TYR A 12 -8.20 -5.80 9.21
N LYS A 13 -8.96 -6.01 8.15
CA LYS A 13 -9.33 -7.36 7.71
C LYS A 13 -8.07 -8.10 7.27
N ILE A 14 -8.05 -9.40 7.51
CA ILE A 14 -6.94 -10.27 7.13
C ILE A 14 -7.46 -11.47 6.36
N THR A 15 -6.64 -12.02 5.48
CA THR A 15 -6.91 -13.26 4.76
C THR A 15 -5.69 -14.17 4.83
N LYS A 16 -5.92 -15.49 4.78
CA LYS A 16 -4.85 -16.48 4.65
C LYS A 16 -4.77 -16.96 3.22
N ILE A 17 -3.61 -16.80 2.59
CA ILE A 17 -3.34 -17.25 1.24
C ILE A 17 -2.12 -18.17 1.27
N GLY A 18 -2.32 -19.46 0.99
CA GLY A 18 -1.28 -20.46 1.19
C GLY A 18 -0.83 -20.55 2.64
N THR A 19 0.44 -20.30 2.88
CA THR A 19 1.07 -20.28 4.22
C THR A 19 1.21 -18.88 4.82
N GLN A 20 0.77 -17.84 4.09
CA GLN A 20 0.95 -16.44 4.49
C GLN A 20 -0.38 -15.83 4.94
N TYR A 21 -0.29 -14.89 5.90
CA TYR A 21 -1.40 -14.00 6.26
C TYR A 21 -1.15 -12.63 5.62
N TRP A 22 -2.17 -12.06 5.02
CA TRP A 22 -2.15 -10.78 4.34
C TRP A 22 -3.22 -9.86 4.88
N MET A 23 -2.94 -8.57 4.96
CA MET A 23 -3.97 -7.56 5.16
C MET A 23 -4.84 -7.49 3.91
N ALA A 24 -6.16 -7.50 4.09
CA ALA A 24 -7.14 -7.37 3.02
C ALA A 24 -7.63 -5.91 2.88
N GLU A 25 -6.89 -4.98 3.44
CA GLU A 25 -7.11 -3.54 3.39
C GLU A 25 -5.75 -2.83 3.32
N ASN A 26 -5.70 -1.70 2.62
CA ASN A 26 -4.50 -0.87 2.57
C ASN A 26 -4.22 -0.22 3.93
N LEU A 27 -2.95 -0.02 4.23
CA LEU A 27 -2.48 0.56 5.48
C LEU A 27 -2.91 2.03 5.61
N LYS A 28 -3.30 2.43 6.83
CA LYS A 28 -3.75 3.78 7.20
C LYS A 28 -2.91 4.41 8.30
N ALA A 29 -1.70 3.93 8.50
CA ALA A 29 -0.82 4.41 9.56
C ALA A 29 -0.38 5.86 9.34
N ARG A 30 -0.51 6.67 10.37
CA ARG A 30 -0.05 8.07 10.44
C ARG A 30 1.17 8.23 11.34
N SER A 31 1.56 7.17 12.03
CA SER A 31 2.80 7.08 12.80
C SER A 31 3.56 5.79 12.50
N TYR A 32 4.84 5.78 12.81
CA TYR A 32 5.65 4.57 12.84
C TYR A 32 5.29 3.70 14.04
N LEU A 33 5.82 2.48 14.09
CA LEU A 33 5.54 1.53 15.17
C LEU A 33 6.01 2.05 16.55
N ASP A 34 7.06 2.87 16.57
CA ASP A 34 7.56 3.52 17.80
C ASP A 34 6.73 4.73 18.25
N GLY A 35 5.69 5.09 17.52
CA GLY A 35 4.82 6.24 17.79
C GLY A 35 5.30 7.57 17.19
N THR A 36 6.45 7.61 16.53
CA THR A 36 6.90 8.80 15.82
C THR A 36 5.94 9.12 14.67
N ALA A 37 5.46 10.36 14.60
CA ALA A 37 4.55 10.78 13.52
C ALA A 37 5.22 10.66 12.15
N ILE A 38 4.49 10.13 11.15
CA ILE A 38 4.88 10.19 9.75
C ILE A 38 4.35 11.52 9.20
N PRO A 39 5.19 12.39 8.62
CA PRO A 39 4.73 13.65 8.04
C PRO A 39 3.72 13.43 6.92
N ARG A 40 2.60 14.15 6.96
CA ARG A 40 1.67 14.24 5.83
C ARG A 40 2.07 15.40 4.95
N LEU A 41 2.42 15.15 3.70
CA LEU A 41 2.94 16.17 2.79
C LEU A 41 1.96 16.50 1.66
N GLY A 42 1.98 17.76 1.23
CA GLY A 42 1.36 18.25 0.01
C GLY A 42 2.25 18.02 -1.21
N ASP A 43 1.78 18.48 -2.39
CA ASP A 43 2.42 18.16 -3.67
C ASP A 43 3.86 18.67 -3.80
N SER A 44 4.12 19.91 -3.42
CA SER A 44 5.44 20.52 -3.53
C SER A 44 6.46 19.90 -2.59
N GLU A 45 6.05 19.64 -1.36
CA GLU A 45 6.90 19.03 -0.32
C GLU A 45 7.19 17.57 -0.63
N TRP A 46 6.18 16.84 -1.17
CA TRP A 46 6.32 15.45 -1.57
C TRP A 46 7.43 15.24 -2.60
N MET A 47 7.55 16.16 -3.57
CA MET A 47 8.54 16.06 -4.64
C MET A 47 9.96 16.35 -4.19
N SER A 48 10.13 17.09 -3.10
CA SER A 48 11.43 17.52 -2.60
C SER A 48 11.91 16.76 -1.35
N THR A 49 11.01 16.01 -0.68
CA THR A 49 11.38 15.28 0.53
C THR A 49 12.33 14.12 0.25
N GLU A 50 13.29 13.95 1.15
CA GLU A 50 14.18 12.78 1.23
C GLU A 50 13.95 12.00 2.54
N SER A 51 12.79 12.18 3.15
CA SER A 51 12.38 11.54 4.40
C SER A 51 11.06 10.78 4.21
N GLY A 52 10.80 9.82 5.10
CA GLY A 52 9.55 9.09 5.11
C GLY A 52 8.34 10.00 5.28
N ALA A 53 7.35 9.84 4.42
CA ALA A 53 6.13 10.64 4.41
C ALA A 53 4.93 9.86 3.86
N TYR A 54 3.74 10.35 4.17
CA TYR A 54 2.52 9.85 3.56
C TYR A 54 1.66 11.01 3.03
N ARG A 55 0.71 10.67 2.17
CA ARG A 55 -0.32 11.59 1.70
C ARG A 55 -1.67 10.89 1.57
N TYR A 56 -2.73 11.68 1.59
CA TYR A 56 -4.06 11.20 1.25
C TYR A 56 -4.21 11.11 -0.28
N PRO A 57 -4.78 10.02 -0.80
CA PRO A 57 -5.19 9.98 -2.21
C PRO A 57 -6.13 11.17 -2.51
N TYR A 58 -5.88 11.85 -3.62
CA TYR A 58 -6.65 13.05 -4.05
C TYR A 58 -6.71 14.17 -2.99
N SER A 59 -5.76 14.20 -2.06
CA SER A 59 -5.76 15.12 -0.90
C SER A 59 -7.05 15.04 -0.07
N ASN A 60 -7.77 13.92 -0.14
CA ASN A 60 -9.10 13.71 0.44
C ASN A 60 -9.05 12.70 1.59
N GLU A 61 -9.47 13.13 2.78
CA GLU A 61 -9.45 12.29 3.97
C GLU A 61 -10.49 11.15 3.93
N GLU A 62 -11.64 11.36 3.31
CA GLU A 62 -12.66 10.30 3.17
C GLU A 62 -12.14 9.17 2.27
N ILE A 63 -11.41 9.53 1.19
CA ILE A 63 -10.76 8.55 0.32
C ILE A 63 -9.63 7.84 1.08
N PHE A 64 -8.85 8.55 1.88
CA PHE A 64 -7.86 7.92 2.74
C PHE A 64 -8.48 6.90 3.72
N LEU A 65 -9.62 7.22 4.33
CA LEU A 65 -10.28 6.32 5.27
C LEU A 65 -10.74 5.01 4.61
N THR A 66 -11.07 5.05 3.33
CA THR A 66 -11.50 3.88 2.54
C THR A 66 -10.37 3.19 1.81
N ASN A 67 -9.48 3.94 1.18
CA ASN A 67 -8.47 3.42 0.26
C ASN A 67 -7.07 3.29 0.88
N GLY A 68 -6.86 3.80 2.10
CA GLY A 68 -5.54 3.83 2.73
C GLY A 68 -4.70 5.04 2.28
N ALA A 69 -3.44 5.08 2.71
CA ALA A 69 -2.50 6.14 2.40
C ALA A 69 -1.56 5.79 1.24
N PHE A 70 -1.08 6.80 0.53
CA PHE A 70 0.13 6.68 -0.27
C PHE A 70 1.35 6.99 0.59
N TYR A 71 2.28 6.07 0.66
CA TYR A 71 3.57 6.25 1.34
C TYR A 71 4.67 6.39 0.30
N ASN A 72 5.69 7.20 0.57
CA ASN A 72 6.87 7.23 -0.28
C ASN A 72 7.85 6.10 0.08
N GLY A 73 8.83 5.83 -0.79
CA GLY A 73 9.81 4.76 -0.60
C GLY A 73 10.67 4.93 0.66
N TYR A 74 10.95 6.17 1.07
CA TYR A 74 11.73 6.42 2.29
C TYR A 74 11.05 5.85 3.55
N THR A 75 9.70 5.85 3.59
CA THR A 75 8.94 5.28 4.71
C THR A 75 9.19 3.79 4.88
N MET A 76 9.47 3.07 3.78
CA MET A 76 9.69 1.61 3.81
C MET A 76 11.00 1.21 4.50
N TYR A 77 11.98 2.09 4.49
CA TYR A 77 13.33 1.83 5.01
C TYR A 77 13.57 2.43 6.40
N GLU A 78 12.59 3.12 6.96
CA GLU A 78 12.70 3.68 8.30
C GLU A 78 12.77 2.57 9.36
N LYS A 79 13.83 2.61 10.19
CA LYS A 79 14.04 1.64 11.27
C LYS A 79 12.94 1.66 12.34
N LYS A 80 12.16 2.72 12.39
CA LYS A 80 11.01 2.90 13.30
C LYS A 80 9.84 1.97 12.99
N GLY A 81 9.88 1.31 11.81
CA GLY A 81 8.89 0.34 11.38
C GLY A 81 7.56 0.95 10.92
N LEU A 82 7.13 0.64 9.70
CA LEU A 82 5.83 1.08 9.17
C LEU A 82 4.71 0.08 9.49
N ALA A 83 4.99 -1.22 9.37
CA ALA A 83 4.00 -2.26 9.61
C ALA A 83 3.59 -2.34 11.08
N PRO A 84 2.33 -2.69 11.41
CA PRO A 84 1.91 -2.96 12.77
C PRO A 84 2.71 -4.08 13.44
N GLU A 85 2.69 -4.14 14.76
CA GLU A 85 3.36 -5.19 15.52
C GLU A 85 2.93 -6.59 15.03
N GLY A 86 3.90 -7.47 14.81
CA GLY A 86 3.69 -8.81 14.27
C GLY A 86 3.48 -8.88 12.76
N TRP A 87 3.52 -7.75 12.06
CA TRP A 87 3.42 -7.63 10.59
C TRP A 87 4.71 -7.10 10.00
N ILE A 88 4.89 -7.33 8.72
CA ILE A 88 6.02 -6.79 7.94
C ILE A 88 5.50 -6.11 6.67
N VAL A 89 6.23 -5.14 6.15
CA VAL A 89 6.12 -4.76 4.74
C VAL A 89 6.80 -5.87 3.94
N PRO A 90 6.13 -6.51 2.97
CA PRO A 90 6.68 -7.69 2.30
C PRO A 90 7.90 -7.36 1.44
N SER A 91 8.81 -8.33 1.32
CA SER A 91 9.85 -8.31 0.30
C SER A 91 9.35 -8.95 -1.00
N ASP A 92 10.17 -8.89 -2.06
CA ASP A 92 9.85 -9.56 -3.33
C ASP A 92 9.65 -11.06 -3.14
N VAL A 93 10.39 -11.68 -2.21
CA VAL A 93 10.24 -13.12 -1.90
C VAL A 93 8.84 -13.44 -1.36
N GLU A 94 8.28 -12.58 -0.49
CA GLU A 94 6.90 -12.76 0.01
C GLU A 94 5.87 -12.55 -1.10
N TRP A 95 6.09 -11.55 -1.96
CA TRP A 95 5.24 -11.31 -3.12
C TRP A 95 5.29 -12.47 -4.13
N GLU A 96 6.47 -13.02 -4.42
CA GLU A 96 6.64 -14.18 -5.30
C GLU A 96 5.94 -15.42 -4.77
N LYS A 97 6.04 -15.70 -3.46
CA LYS A 97 5.31 -16.80 -2.82
C LYS A 97 3.80 -16.65 -3.01
N LEU A 98 3.28 -15.43 -2.79
CA LEU A 98 1.87 -15.13 -2.96
C LEU A 98 1.41 -15.38 -4.39
N VAL A 99 2.11 -14.82 -5.37
CA VAL A 99 1.75 -14.95 -6.79
C VAL A 99 1.88 -16.38 -7.27
N THR A 100 2.94 -17.09 -6.87
CA THR A 100 3.16 -18.50 -7.21
C THR A 100 2.02 -19.39 -6.69
N TYR A 101 1.56 -19.16 -5.45
CA TYR A 101 0.44 -19.91 -4.88
C TYR A 101 -0.87 -19.67 -5.63
N VAL A 102 -1.14 -18.45 -6.03
CA VAL A 102 -2.39 -18.08 -6.72
C VAL A 102 -2.42 -18.55 -8.18
N GLY A 103 -1.26 -18.73 -8.78
CA GLY A 103 -1.10 -19.28 -10.14
C GLY A 103 -0.61 -18.24 -11.16
N PRO A 104 -0.74 -18.52 -12.46
CA PRO A 104 -0.09 -17.74 -13.52
C PRO A 104 -0.39 -16.25 -13.44
N THR A 105 0.66 -15.41 -13.62
CA THR A 105 0.59 -13.94 -13.47
C THR A 105 -0.41 -13.26 -14.40
N ASN A 106 -0.61 -13.80 -15.61
CA ASN A 106 -1.57 -13.27 -16.57
C ASN A 106 -3.04 -13.39 -16.13
N THR A 107 -3.34 -14.26 -15.15
CA THR A 107 -4.71 -14.49 -14.63
C THR A 107 -4.83 -14.23 -13.13
N SER A 108 -3.72 -14.10 -12.41
CA SER A 108 -3.74 -13.96 -10.95
C SER A 108 -4.35 -12.63 -10.49
N GLY A 109 -4.16 -11.54 -11.25
CA GLY A 109 -4.64 -10.21 -10.86
C GLY A 109 -6.13 -10.18 -10.51
N LYS A 110 -6.99 -10.81 -11.33
CA LYS A 110 -8.43 -10.86 -11.06
C LYS A 110 -8.81 -11.60 -9.76
N LYS A 111 -7.96 -12.54 -9.34
CA LYS A 111 -8.17 -13.33 -8.11
C LYS A 111 -7.91 -12.52 -6.85
N PHE A 112 -7.08 -11.47 -6.94
CA PHE A 112 -6.77 -10.54 -5.85
C PHE A 112 -7.74 -9.37 -5.77
N ARG A 113 -8.33 -8.96 -6.91
CA ARG A 113 -9.18 -7.77 -7.00
C ARG A 113 -10.47 -7.94 -6.22
N SER A 114 -10.81 -6.93 -5.42
CA SER A 114 -12.09 -6.84 -4.72
C SER A 114 -13.26 -6.91 -5.70
N SER A 115 -14.28 -7.67 -5.34
CA SER A 115 -15.55 -7.74 -6.06
C SER A 115 -16.56 -6.69 -5.59
N ALA A 116 -16.19 -5.82 -4.65
CA ALA A 116 -17.06 -4.75 -4.19
C ALA A 116 -17.35 -3.74 -5.32
N ASN A 117 -18.57 -3.23 -5.36
CA ASN A 117 -18.97 -2.23 -6.35
C ASN A 117 -18.09 -0.97 -6.22
N GLY A 118 -17.60 -0.47 -7.35
CA GLY A 118 -16.74 0.71 -7.40
C GLY A 118 -15.27 0.47 -7.02
N ALA A 119 -14.88 -0.75 -6.61
CA ALA A 119 -13.48 -1.04 -6.30
C ALA A 119 -12.56 -1.00 -7.54
N TRP A 120 -13.13 -1.25 -8.72
CA TRP A 120 -12.43 -1.24 -10.01
C TRP A 120 -13.37 -0.71 -11.10
N ASN A 121 -12.82 0.10 -12.01
CA ASN A 121 -13.58 0.66 -13.13
C ASN A 121 -13.76 -0.33 -14.28
N THR A 122 -12.87 -1.30 -14.41
CA THR A 122 -12.87 -2.26 -15.53
C THR A 122 -12.26 -3.60 -15.11
N GLY A 123 -12.59 -4.62 -15.86
CA GLY A 123 -11.99 -5.95 -15.78
C GLY A 123 -12.69 -6.92 -14.85
N ASP A 124 -12.29 -8.17 -14.97
CA ASP A 124 -12.79 -9.24 -14.11
C ASP A 124 -12.19 -9.16 -12.71
N HIS A 125 -13.02 -9.37 -11.71
CA HIS A 125 -12.60 -9.41 -10.32
C HIS A 125 -13.42 -10.46 -9.58
N THR A 126 -12.74 -11.47 -9.06
CA THR A 126 -13.39 -12.60 -8.38
C THR A 126 -13.13 -12.61 -6.88
N ASN A 127 -12.05 -11.96 -6.45
CA ASN A 127 -11.59 -11.92 -5.06
C ASN A 127 -11.52 -13.31 -4.35
N VAL A 128 -11.30 -14.36 -5.11
CA VAL A 128 -11.28 -15.72 -4.54
C VAL A 128 -10.18 -15.94 -3.51
N THR A 129 -9.16 -15.06 -3.48
CA THR A 129 -8.11 -15.08 -2.46
C THR A 129 -8.51 -14.37 -1.17
N GLY A 130 -9.55 -13.53 -1.20
CA GLY A 130 -9.90 -12.64 -0.11
C GLY A 130 -8.92 -11.49 0.12
N PHE A 131 -7.93 -11.27 -0.78
CA PHE A 131 -6.96 -10.19 -0.67
C PHE A 131 -7.61 -8.80 -0.78
N SER A 132 -8.70 -8.70 -1.52
CA SER A 132 -9.57 -7.52 -1.63
C SER A 132 -8.84 -6.27 -2.15
N ALA A 133 -7.90 -6.43 -3.08
CA ALA A 133 -7.24 -5.31 -3.74
C ALA A 133 -8.25 -4.34 -4.35
N ILE A 134 -8.04 -3.06 -4.15
CA ILE A 134 -8.82 -1.97 -4.77
C ILE A 134 -7.93 -1.19 -5.74
N GLY A 135 -8.53 -0.57 -6.74
CA GLY A 135 -7.84 0.29 -7.70
C GLY A 135 -7.49 1.65 -7.10
N ALA A 136 -6.62 1.68 -6.10
CA ALA A 136 -6.30 2.90 -5.37
C ALA A 136 -5.46 3.91 -6.18
N GLY A 137 -4.94 3.53 -7.35
CA GLY A 137 -4.07 4.39 -8.15
C GLY A 137 -2.69 4.60 -7.52
N TYR A 138 -2.08 5.72 -7.88
CA TYR A 138 -0.79 6.19 -7.36
C TYR A 138 -0.68 7.70 -7.51
N TYR A 139 0.29 8.30 -6.84
CA TYR A 139 0.67 9.69 -7.05
C TYR A 139 1.95 9.77 -7.86
N GLY A 140 1.87 10.33 -9.07
CA GLY A 140 2.97 10.45 -10.02
C GLY A 140 3.75 11.78 -9.96
N GLY A 141 3.52 12.58 -8.94
CA GLY A 141 4.12 13.90 -8.78
C GLY A 141 3.26 15.03 -9.38
N THR A 142 3.79 16.27 -9.32
CA THR A 142 3.03 17.47 -9.69
C THR A 142 2.56 17.50 -11.15
N ALA A 143 3.28 16.81 -12.04
CA ALA A 143 2.94 16.78 -13.48
C ALA A 143 1.75 15.87 -13.79
N THR A 144 1.56 14.80 -13.04
CA THR A 144 0.50 13.80 -13.28
C THR A 144 -0.54 13.75 -12.17
N GLY A 145 -0.22 14.31 -10.99
CA GLY A 145 -1.10 14.25 -9.82
C GLY A 145 -1.41 12.82 -9.39
N ASP A 146 -2.58 12.63 -8.80
CA ASP A 146 -3.16 11.32 -8.54
C ASP A 146 -3.67 10.71 -9.84
N ALA A 147 -3.33 9.47 -10.11
CA ALA A 147 -3.59 8.79 -11.38
C ALA A 147 -4.06 7.34 -11.19
N ASP A 148 -4.67 6.80 -12.25
CA ASP A 148 -5.08 5.40 -12.38
C ASP A 148 -6.10 4.91 -11.32
N ASP A 149 -6.87 5.82 -10.71
CA ASP A 149 -7.96 5.46 -9.80
C ASP A 149 -8.95 4.49 -10.47
N GLY A 150 -9.27 3.43 -9.76
CA GLY A 150 -10.11 2.36 -10.27
C GLY A 150 -9.49 1.49 -11.39
N LYS A 151 -8.25 1.74 -11.79
CA LYS A 151 -7.59 1.01 -12.89
C LYS A 151 -6.41 0.18 -12.44
N ARG A 152 -5.58 0.74 -11.55
CA ARG A 152 -4.35 0.12 -11.06
C ARG A 152 -4.19 0.31 -9.57
N THR A 153 -3.31 -0.47 -8.98
CA THR A 153 -2.87 -0.33 -7.59
C THR A 153 -1.45 -0.83 -7.48
N TYR A 154 -0.69 -0.27 -6.55
CA TYR A 154 0.72 -0.53 -6.38
C TYR A 154 1.01 -0.73 -4.88
N TRP A 155 1.87 -1.67 -4.59
CA TRP A 155 2.36 -1.92 -3.23
C TRP A 155 3.87 -1.93 -3.21
N TRP A 156 4.41 -1.41 -2.15
CA TRP A 156 5.85 -1.41 -1.93
C TRP A 156 6.38 -2.81 -1.63
N SER A 157 7.64 -3.00 -1.99
CA SER A 157 8.49 -4.09 -1.52
C SER A 157 9.64 -3.51 -0.71
N THR A 158 10.09 -4.26 0.31
CA THR A 158 11.31 -3.91 1.06
C THR A 158 12.59 -4.36 0.36
N THR A 159 12.48 -5.12 -0.73
CA THR A 159 13.64 -5.47 -1.54
C THR A 159 14.14 -4.22 -2.27
N LYS A 160 15.39 -3.86 -2.00
CA LYS A 160 16.00 -2.71 -2.68
C LYS A 160 16.25 -3.04 -4.15
N GLY A 161 15.82 -2.14 -5.02
CA GLY A 161 16.15 -2.19 -6.43
C GLY A 161 17.65 -1.98 -6.67
N THR A 162 18.14 -2.50 -7.79
CA THR A 162 19.52 -2.26 -8.24
C THR A 162 19.68 -0.94 -8.98
N ASP A 163 18.56 -0.32 -9.37
CA ASP A 163 18.55 0.99 -10.06
C ASP A 163 18.50 2.12 -9.02
N PRO A 164 19.53 2.98 -8.96
CA PRO A 164 19.57 4.10 -8.02
C PRO A 164 18.42 5.11 -8.20
N MET A 165 17.77 5.14 -9.37
CA MET A 165 16.61 6.00 -9.64
C MET A 165 15.32 5.42 -9.05
N VAL A 166 15.20 4.10 -9.01
CA VAL A 166 14.05 3.38 -8.42
C VAL A 166 14.18 3.36 -6.90
N ASP A 167 15.40 3.27 -6.38
CA ASP A 167 15.69 3.19 -4.93
C ASP A 167 15.41 4.52 -4.19
N ARG A 168 15.21 5.63 -4.91
CA ARG A 168 14.88 6.94 -4.31
C ARG A 168 13.40 7.13 -3.99
N GLY A 169 12.55 6.14 -4.23
CA GLY A 169 11.12 6.21 -3.90
C GLY A 169 10.35 7.31 -4.65
N LYS A 170 10.84 7.70 -5.82
CA LYS A 170 10.24 8.71 -6.69
C LYS A 170 9.41 8.09 -7.79
#